data_0fba922ca486f96b7e9401545a6f2547
#
_entry.id   0fba922ca486f96b7e9401545a6f2547
#
_cell.length_a   1.000
_cell.length_b   1.000
_cell.length_c   1.000
_cell.angle_alpha   90.00
_cell.angle_beta   90.00
_cell.angle_gamma   90.00
#
_symmetry.space_group_name_H-M   'P 1'
#
loop_
_entity.id
_entity.type
_entity.pdbx_description
1 polymer ?
#
loop_
_entity_poly.entity_id
_entity_poly.type
_entity_poly.pdbx_seq_one_letter_code
_entity_poly.pdbx_strand_id
1 'polypeptide(L)'
;MQAAEKLAQTMPYDRITYAGIAKEAGVHWTAVRRHLGSKAEMRAWLKERQVSRQESFADTRTRIMEAGMKVFAELGYHHASLDKVAAEAGLTKGAVYWHFSSKQDLFLAILEHRLNQQLRMLPGQIERMLKADDPESALADWLSSQFGCLDGEDGKSMLFLEFVTSSREPEVREKLKTVHGSILDGVAVCMEEMQRKGWIRADLDPRAVSVMTDALLKGMVVEWLIDPERFQLKSLFQTISKALWHGLLPQK
;
A
#
# COMPACT_ATOMS: atom_id res chain seq x y z
N MET A 1 -34.01 -7.01 -7.49
CA MET A 1 -33.51 -7.45 -6.17
C MET A 1 -32.01 -7.72 -6.23
N GLN A 2 -31.52 -8.63 -7.07
CA GLN A 2 -30.08 -8.97 -7.19
C GLN A 2 -29.15 -7.76 -7.39
N ALA A 3 -29.49 -6.82 -8.27
CA ALA A 3 -28.70 -5.60 -8.49
C ALA A 3 -28.62 -4.72 -7.25
N ALA A 4 -29.66 -4.61 -6.47
CA ALA A 4 -29.68 -3.87 -5.21
C ALA A 4 -28.82 -4.55 -4.14
N GLU A 5 -28.86 -5.89 -4.07
CA GLU A 5 -28.01 -6.68 -3.18
C GLU A 5 -26.52 -6.58 -3.58
N LYS A 6 -26.23 -6.62 -4.87
CA LYS A 6 -24.86 -6.44 -5.38
C LYS A 6 -24.29 -5.08 -5.00
N LEU A 7 -25.07 -4.00 -5.13
CA LEU A 7 -24.64 -2.68 -4.68
C LEU A 7 -24.48 -2.59 -3.15
N ALA A 8 -25.37 -3.26 -2.39
CA ALA A 8 -25.26 -3.32 -0.94
C ALA A 8 -24.05 -4.09 -0.42
N GLN A 9 -23.40 -4.88 -1.27
CA GLN A 9 -22.12 -5.53 -0.96
C GLN A 9 -20.92 -4.60 -1.08
N THR A 10 -21.04 -3.51 -1.84
CA THR A 10 -19.92 -2.66 -2.23
C THR A 10 -20.00 -1.24 -1.69
N MET A 11 -21.19 -0.78 -1.25
CA MET A 11 -21.40 0.58 -0.70
C MET A 11 -22.50 0.60 0.36
N PRO A 12 -22.51 1.57 1.30
CA PRO A 12 -23.54 1.69 2.33
C PRO A 12 -24.94 1.89 1.75
N TYR A 13 -25.93 1.33 2.43
CA TYR A 13 -27.34 1.35 2.03
C TYR A 13 -27.90 2.77 1.84
N ASP A 14 -27.43 3.75 2.61
CA ASP A 14 -27.86 5.15 2.56
C ASP A 14 -27.36 5.89 1.31
N ARG A 15 -26.33 5.39 0.65
CA ARG A 15 -25.77 5.90 -0.60
C ARG A 15 -26.35 5.24 -1.85
N ILE A 16 -27.03 4.11 -1.70
CA ILE A 16 -27.67 3.42 -2.82
C ILE A 16 -28.91 4.19 -3.27
N THR A 17 -28.99 4.44 -4.57
CA THR A 17 -30.10 5.20 -5.19
C THR A 17 -30.86 4.34 -6.18
N TYR A 18 -32.12 4.71 -6.46
CA TYR A 18 -32.89 4.03 -7.53
C TYR A 18 -32.17 4.07 -8.88
N ALA A 19 -31.53 5.19 -9.19
CA ALA A 19 -30.78 5.33 -10.44
C ALA A 19 -29.56 4.40 -10.49
N GLY A 20 -28.87 4.21 -9.35
CA GLY A 20 -27.75 3.27 -9.23
C GLY A 20 -28.21 1.83 -9.45
N ILE A 21 -29.31 1.43 -8.76
CA ILE A 21 -29.89 0.08 -8.92
C ILE A 21 -30.38 -0.15 -10.35
N ALA A 22 -31.05 0.86 -10.94
CA ALA A 22 -31.58 0.80 -12.29
C ALA A 22 -30.46 0.58 -13.34
N LYS A 23 -29.36 1.32 -13.17
CA LYS A 23 -28.17 1.21 -14.02
C LYS A 23 -27.54 -0.19 -13.92
N GLU A 24 -27.39 -0.71 -12.70
CA GLU A 24 -26.84 -2.05 -12.46
C GLU A 24 -27.75 -3.16 -12.98
N ALA A 25 -29.05 -2.96 -12.91
CA ALA A 25 -30.05 -3.93 -13.39
C ALA A 25 -30.40 -3.81 -14.87
N GLY A 26 -29.91 -2.79 -15.59
CA GLY A 26 -30.26 -2.53 -16.98
C GLY A 26 -31.73 -2.15 -17.19
N VAL A 27 -32.40 -1.51 -16.20
CA VAL A 27 -33.83 -1.16 -16.25
C VAL A 27 -34.04 0.34 -15.97
N HIS A 28 -35.27 0.82 -16.22
CA HIS A 28 -35.62 2.19 -15.85
C HIS A 28 -35.86 2.32 -14.33
N TRP A 29 -35.48 3.45 -13.73
CA TRP A 29 -35.57 3.69 -12.28
C TRP A 29 -36.99 3.55 -11.70
N THR A 30 -38.02 3.81 -12.51
CA THR A 30 -39.43 3.60 -12.10
C THR A 30 -39.79 2.13 -11.83
N ALA A 31 -39.15 1.20 -12.57
CA ALA A 31 -39.31 -0.23 -12.32
C ALA A 31 -38.69 -0.60 -10.95
N VAL A 32 -37.52 -0.05 -10.62
CA VAL A 32 -36.88 -0.24 -9.32
C VAL A 32 -37.77 0.28 -8.19
N ARG A 33 -38.31 1.51 -8.32
CA ARG A 33 -39.20 2.10 -7.35
C ARG A 33 -40.48 1.27 -7.15
N ARG A 34 -41.04 0.73 -8.21
CA ARG A 34 -42.23 -0.13 -8.13
C ARG A 34 -41.98 -1.42 -7.35
N HIS A 35 -40.74 -1.98 -7.43
CA HIS A 35 -40.40 -3.23 -6.76
C HIS A 35 -39.88 -3.05 -5.34
N LEU A 36 -39.16 -1.95 -5.05
CA LEU A 36 -38.56 -1.69 -3.75
C LEU A 36 -39.34 -0.67 -2.89
N GLY A 37 -40.44 -0.16 -3.40
CA GLY A 37 -41.30 0.76 -2.67
C GLY A 37 -40.75 2.17 -2.54
N SER A 38 -41.04 2.84 -1.44
CA SER A 38 -40.53 4.15 -1.09
C SER A 38 -39.01 4.11 -0.80
N LYS A 39 -38.41 5.29 -0.80
CA LYS A 39 -36.94 5.40 -0.46
C LYS A 39 -36.65 4.89 0.95
N ALA A 40 -37.61 5.05 1.88
CA ALA A 40 -37.47 4.56 3.24
C ALA A 40 -37.53 3.02 3.29
N GLU A 41 -38.49 2.40 2.58
CA GLU A 41 -38.62 0.95 2.49
C GLU A 41 -37.40 0.32 1.82
N MET A 42 -36.94 0.88 0.70
CA MET A 42 -35.73 0.44 0.01
C MET A 42 -34.50 0.48 0.96
N ARG A 43 -34.34 1.59 1.70
CA ARG A 43 -33.24 1.73 2.65
C ARG A 43 -33.32 0.77 3.83
N ALA A 44 -34.52 0.56 4.39
CA ALA A 44 -34.73 -0.41 5.45
C ALA A 44 -34.39 -1.83 4.99
N TRP A 45 -34.86 -2.21 3.81
CA TRP A 45 -34.59 -3.50 3.19
C TRP A 45 -33.09 -3.72 2.92
N LEU A 46 -32.37 -2.68 2.42
CA LEU A 46 -30.93 -2.72 2.19
C LEU A 46 -30.14 -2.80 3.51
N LYS A 47 -30.57 -2.03 4.53
CA LYS A 47 -29.95 -1.99 5.86
C LYS A 47 -29.99 -3.36 6.54
N GLU A 48 -31.14 -4.03 6.52
CA GLU A 48 -31.30 -5.37 7.11
C GLU A 48 -30.33 -6.38 6.51
N ARG A 49 -30.09 -6.30 5.19
CA ARG A 49 -29.17 -7.18 4.47
C ARG A 49 -27.70 -6.80 4.62
N GLN A 50 -27.43 -5.56 4.97
CA GLN A 50 -26.08 -5.06 5.15
C GLN A 50 -25.52 -5.30 6.56
N VAL A 51 -26.36 -5.32 7.61
CA VAL A 51 -25.94 -5.55 9.00
C VAL A 51 -25.28 -6.92 9.19
N SER A 52 -25.59 -7.91 8.35
CA SER A 52 -24.97 -9.23 8.37
C SER A 52 -23.61 -9.32 7.67
N ARG A 53 -23.05 -8.21 7.14
CA ARG A 53 -21.88 -8.23 6.22
C ARG A 53 -20.88 -7.11 6.43
N GLN A 54 -20.55 -6.78 7.66
CA GLN A 54 -19.48 -5.81 7.96
C GLN A 54 -18.10 -6.25 7.38
N GLU A 55 -17.88 -7.55 7.24
CA GLU A 55 -16.71 -8.16 6.55
C GLU A 55 -16.60 -7.76 5.06
N SER A 56 -17.73 -7.64 4.37
CA SER A 56 -17.80 -7.33 2.94
C SER A 56 -17.24 -5.95 2.54
N PHE A 57 -17.23 -4.95 3.42
CA PHE A 57 -16.68 -3.62 3.11
C PHE A 57 -15.15 -3.58 3.19
N ALA A 58 -14.58 -4.26 4.19
CA ALA A 58 -13.13 -4.40 4.31
C ALA A 58 -12.58 -5.17 3.09
N ASP A 59 -13.26 -6.24 2.68
CA ASP A 59 -12.91 -7.03 1.49
C ASP A 59 -13.02 -6.19 0.21
N THR A 60 -14.07 -5.37 0.07
CA THR A 60 -14.24 -4.51 -1.10
C THR A 60 -13.14 -3.44 -1.16
N ARG A 61 -12.80 -2.83 -0.04
CA ARG A 61 -11.70 -1.85 0.03
C ARG A 61 -10.36 -2.49 -0.34
N THR A 62 -10.10 -3.69 0.16
CA THR A 62 -8.89 -4.48 -0.17
C THR A 62 -8.85 -4.81 -1.66
N ARG A 63 -9.94 -5.30 -2.24
CA ARG A 63 -10.04 -5.58 -3.69
C ARG A 63 -9.76 -4.34 -4.55
N ILE A 64 -10.26 -3.15 -4.14
CA ILE A 64 -9.98 -1.90 -4.84
C ILE A 64 -8.49 -1.55 -4.75
N MET A 65 -7.87 -1.74 -3.58
CA MET A 65 -6.43 -1.49 -3.41
C MET A 65 -5.58 -2.45 -4.24
N GLU A 66 -5.92 -3.74 -4.30
CA GLU A 66 -5.24 -4.74 -5.14
C GLU A 66 -5.37 -4.42 -6.63
N ALA A 67 -6.58 -4.12 -7.10
CA ALA A 67 -6.81 -3.66 -8.47
C ALA A 67 -6.08 -2.35 -8.77
N GLY A 68 -6.06 -1.42 -7.81
CA GLY A 68 -5.32 -0.16 -7.90
C GLY A 68 -3.81 -0.39 -8.07
N MET A 69 -3.23 -1.29 -7.28
CA MET A 69 -1.82 -1.66 -7.41
C MET A 69 -1.49 -2.17 -8.81
N LYS A 70 -2.35 -3.06 -9.36
CA LYS A 70 -2.16 -3.63 -10.69
C LYS A 70 -2.27 -2.55 -11.77
N VAL A 71 -3.32 -1.72 -11.72
CA VAL A 71 -3.51 -0.62 -12.69
C VAL A 71 -2.37 0.40 -12.62
N PHE A 72 -1.89 0.74 -11.42
CA PHE A 72 -0.75 1.63 -11.27
C PHE A 72 0.55 1.01 -11.79
N ALA A 73 0.79 -0.29 -11.56
CA ALA A 73 1.96 -0.99 -12.05
C ALA A 73 2.00 -1.06 -13.58
N GLU A 74 0.86 -1.35 -14.22
CA GLU A 74 0.76 -1.49 -15.68
C GLU A 74 0.79 -0.16 -16.43
N LEU A 75 0.18 0.90 -15.88
CA LEU A 75 -0.06 2.15 -16.60
C LEU A 75 0.78 3.33 -16.08
N GLY A 76 1.49 3.16 -14.97
CA GLY A 76 2.09 4.26 -14.23
C GLY A 76 1.04 5.10 -13.47
N TYR A 77 1.51 5.95 -12.55
CA TYR A 77 0.62 6.79 -11.75
C TYR A 77 -0.19 7.79 -12.62
N HIS A 78 0.44 8.42 -13.62
CA HIS A 78 -0.18 9.47 -14.42
C HIS A 78 -1.36 8.97 -15.27
N HIS A 79 -1.21 7.83 -15.90
CA HIS A 79 -2.22 7.26 -16.82
C HIS A 79 -3.28 6.40 -16.13
N ALA A 80 -3.11 6.09 -14.84
CA ALA A 80 -4.10 5.43 -14.03
C ALA A 80 -5.29 6.35 -13.70
N SER A 81 -6.48 5.74 -13.54
CA SER A 81 -7.71 6.42 -13.11
C SER A 81 -8.56 5.50 -12.25
N LEU A 82 -9.40 6.06 -11.38
CA LEU A 82 -10.34 5.26 -10.57
C LEU A 82 -11.34 4.48 -11.44
N ASP A 83 -11.62 4.95 -12.65
CA ASP A 83 -12.48 4.25 -13.61
C ASP A 83 -11.84 2.95 -14.11
N LYS A 84 -10.53 2.97 -14.39
CA LYS A 84 -9.77 1.79 -14.77
C LYS A 84 -9.65 0.82 -13.60
N VAL A 85 -9.45 1.33 -12.39
CA VAL A 85 -9.45 0.52 -11.16
C VAL A 85 -10.81 -0.14 -10.93
N ALA A 86 -11.92 0.55 -11.19
CA ALA A 86 -13.25 -0.03 -11.09
C ALA A 86 -13.45 -1.18 -12.08
N ALA A 87 -12.99 -1.03 -13.32
CA ALA A 87 -13.04 -2.07 -14.34
C ALA A 87 -12.20 -3.29 -13.93
N GLU A 88 -10.97 -3.07 -13.47
CA GLU A 88 -10.06 -4.14 -13.01
C GLU A 88 -10.62 -4.87 -11.77
N ALA A 89 -11.19 -4.14 -10.82
CA ALA A 89 -11.79 -4.72 -9.62
C ALA A 89 -13.14 -5.44 -9.90
N GLY A 90 -13.72 -5.31 -11.11
CA GLY A 90 -15.06 -5.81 -11.40
C GLY A 90 -16.15 -5.12 -10.60
N LEU A 91 -15.96 -3.82 -10.30
CA LEU A 91 -16.85 -3.00 -9.48
C LEU A 91 -17.45 -1.85 -10.28
N THR A 92 -18.55 -1.26 -9.76
CA THR A 92 -19.08 -0.03 -10.34
C THR A 92 -18.18 1.16 -9.99
N LYS A 93 -18.12 2.17 -10.85
CA LYS A 93 -17.43 3.44 -10.56
C LYS A 93 -17.91 4.03 -9.22
N GLY A 94 -19.23 4.04 -8.98
CA GLY A 94 -19.81 4.55 -7.74
C GLY A 94 -19.30 3.83 -6.49
N ALA A 95 -19.06 2.51 -6.56
CA ALA A 95 -18.50 1.75 -5.46
C ALA A 95 -17.05 2.19 -5.17
N VAL A 96 -16.22 2.36 -6.19
CA VAL A 96 -14.82 2.82 -6.02
C VAL A 96 -14.77 4.24 -5.49
N TYR A 97 -15.55 5.17 -6.07
CA TYR A 97 -15.61 6.56 -5.60
C TYR A 97 -16.19 6.72 -4.20
N TRP A 98 -16.92 5.72 -3.70
CA TRP A 98 -17.33 5.72 -2.32
C TRP A 98 -16.16 5.42 -1.35
N HIS A 99 -15.28 4.50 -1.71
CA HIS A 99 -14.13 4.10 -0.89
C HIS A 99 -12.96 5.08 -0.99
N PHE A 100 -12.76 5.69 -2.16
CA PHE A 100 -11.63 6.56 -2.46
C PHE A 100 -12.07 7.79 -3.25
N SER A 101 -11.83 8.98 -2.70
CA SER A 101 -12.24 10.25 -3.28
C SER A 101 -11.45 10.63 -4.53
N SER A 102 -10.23 10.13 -4.65
CA SER A 102 -9.32 10.43 -5.77
C SER A 102 -8.31 9.28 -5.98
N LYS A 103 -7.61 9.30 -7.09
CA LYS A 103 -6.51 8.36 -7.31
C LYS A 103 -5.34 8.59 -6.34
N GLN A 104 -5.13 9.81 -5.88
CA GLN A 104 -4.16 10.15 -4.84
C GLN A 104 -4.53 9.48 -3.52
N ASP A 105 -5.81 9.55 -3.14
CA ASP A 105 -6.33 8.93 -1.92
C ASP A 105 -6.16 7.41 -1.94
N LEU A 106 -6.50 6.76 -3.07
CA LEU A 106 -6.25 5.34 -3.29
C LEU A 106 -4.75 5.00 -3.19
N PHE A 107 -3.90 5.77 -3.86
CA PHE A 107 -2.46 5.50 -3.87
C PHE A 107 -1.85 5.61 -2.47
N LEU A 108 -2.20 6.66 -1.71
CA LEU A 108 -1.76 6.84 -0.33
C LEU A 108 -2.24 5.70 0.57
N ALA A 109 -3.49 5.24 0.41
CA ALA A 109 -4.01 4.12 1.17
C ALA A 109 -3.28 2.80 0.85
N ILE A 110 -2.94 2.57 -0.41
CA ILE A 110 -2.12 1.42 -0.84
C ILE A 110 -0.72 1.51 -0.22
N LEU A 111 -0.10 2.68 -0.29
CA LEU A 111 1.22 2.92 0.29
C LEU A 111 1.21 2.64 1.80
N GLU A 112 0.29 3.26 2.53
CA GLU A 112 0.11 3.07 3.97
C GLU A 112 -0.13 1.60 4.34
N HIS A 113 -0.99 0.90 3.60
CA HIS A 113 -1.27 -0.52 3.84
C HIS A 113 -0.01 -1.39 3.69
N ARG A 114 0.74 -1.20 2.61
CA ARG A 114 1.98 -1.96 2.35
C ARG A 114 3.05 -1.68 3.40
N LEU A 115 3.21 -0.43 3.78
CA LEU A 115 4.20 -0.03 4.75
C LEU A 115 3.87 -0.55 6.16
N ASN A 116 2.60 -0.50 6.56
CA ASN A 116 2.15 -1.12 7.80
C ASN A 116 2.34 -2.64 7.81
N GLN A 117 2.17 -3.30 6.66
CA GLN A 117 2.45 -4.73 6.52
C GLN A 117 3.95 -5.00 6.65
N GLN A 118 4.79 -4.21 6.00
CA GLN A 118 6.25 -4.32 6.06
C GLN A 118 6.77 -4.10 7.48
N LEU A 119 6.29 -3.07 8.19
CA LEU A 119 6.65 -2.80 9.57
C LEU A 119 6.29 -3.95 10.52
N ARG A 120 5.13 -4.59 10.32
CA ARG A 120 4.75 -5.77 11.14
C ARG A 120 5.66 -6.97 10.90
N MET A 121 6.21 -7.14 9.70
CA MET A 121 7.10 -8.25 9.36
C MET A 121 8.57 -8.00 9.74
N LEU A 122 8.97 -6.72 9.83
CA LEU A 122 10.35 -6.31 10.02
C LEU A 122 11.03 -6.93 11.26
N PRO A 123 10.43 -6.96 12.48
CA PRO A 123 11.07 -7.52 13.65
C PRO A 123 11.44 -9.00 13.47
N GLY A 124 10.51 -9.79 12.90
CA GLY A 124 10.75 -11.21 12.63
C GLY A 124 11.79 -11.46 11.53
N GLN A 125 11.88 -10.55 10.54
CA GLN A 125 12.91 -10.61 9.49
C GLN A 125 14.29 -10.35 10.09
N ILE A 126 14.43 -9.31 10.91
CA ILE A 126 15.67 -8.96 11.59
C ILE A 126 16.11 -10.11 12.52
N GLU A 127 15.21 -10.67 13.32
CA GLU A 127 15.54 -11.76 14.21
C GLU A 127 16.06 -13.00 13.46
N ARG A 128 15.43 -13.35 12.33
CA ARG A 128 15.90 -14.46 11.48
C ARG A 128 17.27 -14.17 10.88
N MET A 129 17.51 -12.96 10.41
CA MET A 129 18.78 -12.52 9.87
C MET A 129 19.90 -12.61 10.90
N LEU A 130 19.66 -12.13 12.13
CA LEU A 130 20.67 -12.17 13.21
C LEU A 130 20.97 -13.58 13.74
N LYS A 131 20.03 -14.53 13.57
CA LYS A 131 20.20 -15.94 13.92
C LYS A 131 20.72 -16.81 12.78
N ALA A 132 20.93 -16.25 11.58
CA ALA A 132 21.46 -16.98 10.45
C ALA A 132 22.93 -17.40 10.70
N ASP A 133 23.38 -18.48 10.08
CA ASP A 133 24.77 -18.93 10.16
C ASP A 133 25.75 -17.87 9.62
N ASP A 134 25.33 -17.13 8.61
CA ASP A 134 26.01 -15.95 8.05
C ASP A 134 25.06 -14.74 8.01
N PRO A 135 25.00 -13.94 9.08
CA PRO A 135 24.09 -12.81 9.18
C PRO A 135 24.44 -11.67 8.19
N GLU A 136 25.70 -11.52 7.81
CA GLU A 136 26.12 -10.52 6.83
C GLU A 136 25.53 -10.83 5.44
N SER A 137 25.64 -12.11 5.01
CA SER A 137 25.01 -12.57 3.77
C SER A 137 23.47 -12.51 3.86
N ALA A 138 22.89 -12.83 5.01
CA ALA A 138 21.44 -12.72 5.21
C ALA A 138 20.95 -11.26 5.11
N LEU A 139 21.73 -10.28 5.53
CA LEU A 139 21.45 -8.85 5.30
C LEU A 139 21.53 -8.50 3.82
N ALA A 140 22.51 -9.01 3.08
CA ALA A 140 22.62 -8.81 1.64
C ALA A 140 21.41 -9.38 0.88
N ASP A 141 20.95 -10.58 1.26
CA ASP A 141 19.76 -11.22 0.70
C ASP A 141 18.49 -10.44 1.02
N TRP A 142 18.38 -9.92 2.25
CA TRP A 142 17.27 -9.06 2.63
C TRP A 142 17.25 -7.76 1.82
N LEU A 143 18.39 -7.08 1.66
CA LEU A 143 18.52 -5.92 0.80
C LEU A 143 18.13 -6.26 -0.64
N SER A 144 18.62 -7.37 -1.18
CA SER A 144 18.27 -7.85 -2.53
C SER A 144 16.75 -8.06 -2.66
N SER A 145 16.09 -8.61 -1.63
CA SER A 145 14.64 -8.84 -1.64
C SER A 145 13.83 -7.53 -1.70
N GLN A 146 14.34 -6.42 -1.15
CA GLN A 146 13.71 -5.12 -1.27
C GLN A 146 13.74 -4.60 -2.73
N PHE A 147 14.70 -5.07 -3.52
CA PHE A 147 14.89 -4.72 -4.93
C PHE A 147 14.36 -5.76 -5.92
N GLY A 148 13.97 -6.94 -5.47
CA GLY A 148 13.39 -7.98 -6.33
C GLY A 148 12.15 -7.56 -7.13
N CYS A 149 11.56 -6.42 -6.77
CA CYS A 149 10.50 -5.77 -7.53
C CYS A 149 11.03 -4.88 -8.67
N LEU A 150 12.34 -4.62 -8.76
CA LEU A 150 12.93 -3.79 -9.82
C LEU A 150 13.21 -4.62 -11.09
N ASP A 151 13.62 -5.88 -10.90
CA ASP A 151 13.87 -6.83 -12.00
C ASP A 151 12.56 -7.43 -12.56
N GLY A 152 11.44 -7.25 -11.89
CA GLY A 152 10.11 -7.67 -12.33
C GLY A 152 9.40 -6.57 -13.11
N GLU A 153 8.52 -6.96 -14.04
CA GLU A 153 7.64 -6.09 -14.85
C GLU A 153 6.72 -5.18 -14.00
N ASP A 154 6.82 -5.25 -12.69
CA ASP A 154 5.87 -4.65 -11.73
C ASP A 154 6.02 -3.13 -11.50
N GLY A 155 7.10 -2.45 -11.95
CA GLY A 155 7.27 -0.99 -11.90
C GLY A 155 7.02 -0.28 -10.55
N LYS A 156 6.93 -1.05 -9.45
CA LYS A 156 6.40 -0.58 -8.15
C LYS A 156 7.25 0.51 -7.48
N SER A 157 8.56 0.43 -7.66
CA SER A 157 9.48 1.43 -7.09
C SER A 157 9.43 2.75 -7.85
N MET A 158 9.20 2.70 -9.18
CA MET A 158 8.95 3.88 -10.01
C MET A 158 7.69 4.63 -9.56
N LEU A 159 6.62 3.90 -9.28
CA LEU A 159 5.35 4.48 -8.87
C LEU A 159 5.46 5.39 -7.64
N PHE A 160 6.28 5.02 -6.66
CA PHE A 160 6.51 5.85 -5.48
C PHE A 160 7.20 7.17 -5.87
N LEU A 161 8.23 7.12 -6.70
CA LEU A 161 8.95 8.31 -7.16
C LEU A 161 8.08 9.19 -8.05
N GLU A 162 7.31 8.61 -9.00
CA GLU A 162 6.33 9.32 -9.80
C GLU A 162 5.31 10.05 -8.91
N PHE A 163 4.80 9.37 -7.90
CA PHE A 163 3.83 9.95 -6.98
C PHE A 163 4.42 11.12 -6.19
N VAL A 164 5.61 10.93 -5.59
CA VAL A 164 6.28 11.98 -4.80
C VAL A 164 6.59 13.21 -5.65
N THR A 165 7.07 13.02 -6.88
CA THR A 165 7.45 14.13 -7.78
C THR A 165 6.25 14.84 -8.38
N SER A 166 5.14 14.14 -8.60
CA SER A 166 3.91 14.71 -9.18
C SER A 166 2.95 15.30 -8.14
N SER A 167 3.10 14.94 -6.88
CA SER A 167 2.20 15.39 -5.81
C SER A 167 2.57 16.80 -5.34
N ARG A 168 2.05 17.81 -6.02
CA ARG A 168 2.28 19.23 -5.68
C ARG A 168 1.23 19.80 -4.73
N GLU A 169 0.11 19.10 -4.55
CA GLU A 169 -0.99 19.54 -3.69
C GLU A 169 -0.59 19.49 -2.21
N PRO A 170 -0.77 20.59 -1.44
CA PRO A 170 -0.37 20.64 -0.03
C PRO A 170 -0.99 19.52 0.84
N GLU A 171 -2.27 19.21 0.60
CA GLU A 171 -2.98 18.17 1.35
C GLU A 171 -2.38 16.78 1.12
N VAL A 172 -2.01 16.46 -0.12
CA VAL A 172 -1.35 15.18 -0.48
C VAL A 172 0.03 15.11 0.17
N ARG A 173 0.76 16.22 0.18
CA ARG A 173 2.08 16.31 0.83
C ARG A 173 1.99 16.07 2.33
N GLU A 174 1.01 16.63 3.03
CA GLU A 174 0.83 16.41 4.47
C GLU A 174 0.44 14.94 4.79
N LYS A 175 -0.41 14.33 3.98
CA LYS A 175 -0.70 12.90 4.11
C LYS A 175 0.54 12.04 3.87
N LEU A 176 1.32 12.34 2.83
CA LEU A 176 2.57 11.63 2.52
C LEU A 176 3.57 11.77 3.68
N LYS A 177 3.74 12.98 4.20
CA LYS A 177 4.59 13.26 5.37
C LYS A 177 4.18 12.42 6.59
N THR A 178 2.87 12.35 6.86
CA THR A 178 2.33 11.55 7.97
C THR A 178 2.62 10.07 7.78
N VAL A 179 2.33 9.51 6.60
CA VAL A 179 2.60 8.10 6.30
C VAL A 179 4.09 7.79 6.38
N HIS A 180 4.93 8.64 5.76
CA HIS A 180 6.38 8.47 5.78
C HIS A 180 6.96 8.59 7.20
N GLY A 181 6.50 9.58 7.99
CA GLY A 181 6.90 9.74 9.38
C GLY A 181 6.59 8.50 10.21
N SER A 182 5.40 7.93 10.07
CA SER A 182 5.00 6.70 10.77
C SER A 182 5.90 5.51 10.46
N ILE A 183 6.44 5.44 9.24
CA ILE A 183 7.39 4.38 8.85
C ILE A 183 8.73 4.57 9.57
N LEU A 184 9.27 5.78 9.49
CA LEU A 184 10.56 6.09 10.13
C LEU A 184 10.49 5.85 11.64
N ASP A 185 9.40 6.27 12.29
CA ASP A 185 9.16 6.03 13.71
C ASP A 185 9.03 4.52 14.01
N GLY A 186 8.33 3.76 13.16
CA GLY A 186 8.19 2.30 13.32
C GLY A 186 9.53 1.57 13.17
N VAL A 187 10.37 1.97 12.22
CA VAL A 187 11.73 1.42 12.07
C VAL A 187 12.59 1.81 13.25
N ALA A 188 12.51 3.07 13.74
CA ALA A 188 13.26 3.51 14.90
C ALA A 188 12.93 2.68 16.15
N VAL A 189 11.64 2.39 16.39
CA VAL A 189 11.22 1.50 17.49
C VAL A 189 11.83 0.09 17.35
N CYS A 190 11.91 -0.45 16.12
CA CYS A 190 12.62 -1.72 15.89
C CYS A 190 14.11 -1.62 16.25
N MET A 191 14.77 -0.51 15.90
CA MET A 191 16.18 -0.29 16.23
C MET A 191 16.40 -0.17 17.74
N GLU A 192 15.55 0.54 18.46
CA GLU A 192 15.57 0.62 19.93
C GLU A 192 15.44 -0.76 20.58
N GLU A 193 14.56 -1.62 20.07
CA GLU A 193 14.42 -2.99 20.56
C GLU A 193 15.70 -3.82 20.31
N MET A 194 16.34 -3.66 19.17
CA MET A 194 17.60 -4.32 18.84
C MET A 194 18.75 -3.85 19.72
N GLN A 195 18.81 -2.55 20.03
CA GLN A 195 19.77 -1.99 20.99
C GLN A 195 19.56 -2.58 22.37
N ARG A 196 18.32 -2.66 22.84
CA ARG A 196 17.95 -3.21 24.15
C ARG A 196 18.31 -4.70 24.26
N LYS A 197 18.26 -5.45 23.18
CA LYS A 197 18.72 -6.86 23.10
C LYS A 197 20.23 -7.01 22.92
N GLY A 198 20.97 -5.90 22.78
CA GLY A 198 22.41 -5.91 22.54
C GLY A 198 22.83 -6.40 21.14
N TRP A 199 21.91 -6.39 20.19
CA TRP A 199 22.16 -6.86 18.83
C TRP A 199 22.84 -5.80 17.97
N ILE A 200 22.56 -4.54 18.23
CA ILE A 200 23.24 -3.39 17.62
C ILE A 200 23.78 -2.46 18.71
N ARG A 201 24.76 -1.66 18.35
CA ARG A 201 25.43 -0.71 19.26
C ARG A 201 24.45 0.34 19.80
N ALA A 202 24.58 0.63 21.11
CA ALA A 202 23.64 1.48 21.83
C ALA A 202 23.94 3.00 21.67
N ASP A 203 25.08 3.36 21.11
CA ASP A 203 25.51 4.77 20.93
C ASP A 203 25.00 5.39 19.62
N LEU A 204 24.29 4.63 18.78
CA LEU A 204 23.64 5.15 17.57
C LEU A 204 22.24 5.70 17.92
N ASP A 205 21.89 6.84 17.34
CA ASP A 205 20.52 7.33 17.38
C ASP A 205 19.60 6.48 16.49
N PRO A 206 18.60 5.76 17.03
CA PRO A 206 17.71 4.91 16.27
C PRO A 206 16.95 5.63 15.15
N ARG A 207 16.59 6.90 15.35
CA ARG A 207 15.92 7.72 14.33
C ARG A 207 16.86 8.06 13.19
N ALA A 208 18.12 8.41 13.49
CA ALA A 208 19.11 8.67 12.46
C ALA A 208 19.40 7.41 11.65
N VAL A 209 19.51 6.23 12.27
CA VAL A 209 19.66 4.94 11.58
C VAL A 209 18.47 4.64 10.68
N SER A 210 17.24 4.90 11.16
CA SER A 210 16.02 4.73 10.37
C SER A 210 16.04 5.60 9.11
N VAL A 211 16.33 6.89 9.25
CA VAL A 211 16.43 7.83 8.11
C VAL A 211 17.55 7.43 7.16
N MET A 212 18.70 7.05 7.67
CA MET A 212 19.85 6.60 6.86
C MET A 212 19.48 5.37 6.02
N THR A 213 18.85 4.36 6.63
CA THR A 213 18.45 3.14 5.93
C THR A 213 17.42 3.41 4.85
N ASP A 214 16.40 4.21 5.15
CA ASP A 214 15.37 4.60 4.19
C ASP A 214 15.95 5.42 3.04
N ALA A 215 16.85 6.37 3.31
CA ALA A 215 17.51 7.17 2.29
C ALA A 215 18.43 6.31 1.41
N LEU A 216 19.15 5.35 2.00
CA LEU A 216 20.01 4.41 1.27
C LEU A 216 19.17 3.58 0.29
N LEU A 217 18.07 2.97 0.76
CA LEU A 217 17.20 2.15 -0.09
C LEU A 217 16.63 2.98 -1.25
N LYS A 218 16.11 4.17 -0.99
CA LYS A 218 15.57 5.06 -2.02
C LYS A 218 16.63 5.56 -2.99
N GLY A 219 17.79 5.91 -2.46
CA GLY A 219 18.93 6.35 -3.29
C GLY A 219 19.38 5.25 -4.25
N MET A 220 19.50 4.02 -3.79
CA MET A 220 19.83 2.89 -4.66
C MET A 220 18.82 2.67 -5.78
N VAL A 221 17.50 2.83 -5.49
CA VAL A 221 16.46 2.76 -6.52
C VAL A 221 16.67 3.85 -7.56
N VAL A 222 16.92 5.09 -7.14
CA VAL A 222 17.14 6.22 -8.06
C VAL A 222 18.37 5.98 -8.92
N GLU A 223 19.48 5.55 -8.35
CA GLU A 223 20.72 5.26 -9.08
C GLU A 223 20.51 4.14 -10.12
N TRP A 224 19.84 3.06 -9.72
CA TRP A 224 19.53 1.96 -10.64
C TRP A 224 18.61 2.41 -11.79
N LEU A 225 17.65 3.31 -11.54
CA LEU A 225 16.77 3.84 -12.57
C LEU A 225 17.51 4.74 -13.58
N ILE A 226 18.57 5.43 -13.14
CA ILE A 226 19.38 6.29 -14.02
C ILE A 226 20.25 5.44 -14.95
N ASP A 227 20.91 4.40 -14.43
CA ASP A 227 21.83 3.55 -15.19
C ASP A 227 21.83 2.11 -14.68
N PRO A 228 20.84 1.28 -15.07
CA PRO A 228 20.72 -0.09 -14.58
C PRO A 228 21.88 -0.98 -14.99
N GLU A 229 22.56 -0.70 -16.11
CA GLU A 229 23.66 -1.52 -16.61
C GLU A 229 24.95 -1.34 -15.78
N ARG A 230 25.11 -0.18 -15.15
CA ARG A 230 26.25 0.16 -14.30
C ARG A 230 26.27 -0.57 -12.97
N PHE A 231 25.08 -0.97 -12.48
CA PHE A 231 24.92 -1.54 -11.15
C PHE A 231 24.85 -3.07 -11.20
N GLN A 232 25.93 -3.71 -10.75
CA GLN A 232 25.88 -5.13 -10.40
C GLN A 232 25.23 -5.28 -9.01
N LEU A 233 23.92 -5.32 -8.96
CA LEU A 233 23.11 -5.31 -7.73
C LEU A 233 23.62 -6.28 -6.67
N LYS A 234 23.99 -7.51 -7.07
CA LYS A 234 24.50 -8.52 -6.13
C LYS A 234 25.77 -8.07 -5.42
N SER A 235 26.74 -7.55 -6.15
CA SER A 235 28.01 -7.04 -5.59
C SER A 235 27.79 -5.79 -4.74
N LEU A 236 26.84 -4.91 -5.15
CA LEU A 236 26.47 -3.73 -4.41
C LEU A 236 25.85 -4.10 -3.05
N PHE A 237 24.90 -5.03 -3.02
CA PHE A 237 24.27 -5.48 -1.78
C PHE A 237 25.26 -6.14 -0.83
N GLN A 238 26.18 -6.93 -1.31
CA GLN A 238 27.24 -7.51 -0.50
C GLN A 238 28.13 -6.43 0.14
N THR A 239 28.51 -5.41 -0.64
CA THR A 239 29.35 -4.31 -0.15
C THR A 239 28.61 -3.49 0.90
N ILE A 240 27.35 -3.14 0.65
CA ILE A 240 26.51 -2.37 1.58
C ILE A 240 26.26 -3.17 2.85
N SER A 241 25.91 -4.46 2.71
CA SER A 241 25.70 -5.36 3.84
C SER A 241 26.92 -5.40 4.75
N LYS A 242 28.11 -5.59 4.19
CA LYS A 242 29.36 -5.57 4.93
C LYS A 242 29.57 -4.25 5.66
N ALA A 243 29.41 -3.12 4.98
CA ALA A 243 29.58 -1.80 5.57
C ALA A 243 28.58 -1.54 6.72
N LEU A 244 27.29 -1.88 6.53
CA LEU A 244 26.26 -1.73 7.55
C LEU A 244 26.49 -2.69 8.71
N TRP A 245 26.81 -3.95 8.43
CA TRP A 245 27.02 -4.96 9.46
C TRP A 245 28.13 -4.55 10.43
N HIS A 246 29.30 -4.18 9.93
CA HIS A 246 30.41 -3.74 10.76
C HIS A 246 30.20 -2.37 11.41
N GLY A 247 29.37 -1.51 10.84
CA GLY A 247 29.01 -0.21 11.42
C GLY A 247 27.97 -0.27 12.53
N LEU A 248 27.05 -1.26 12.46
CA LEU A 248 25.90 -1.38 13.38
C LEU A 248 26.17 -2.33 14.56
N LEU A 249 27.08 -3.27 14.42
CA LEU A 249 27.41 -4.23 15.48
C LEU A 249 28.11 -3.54 16.67
N PRO A 250 27.88 -4.05 17.90
CA PRO A 250 28.68 -3.62 19.06
C PRO A 250 30.17 -3.86 18.79
N GLN A 251 30.97 -2.80 18.99
CA GLN A 251 32.42 -2.96 18.96
C GLN A 251 32.88 -3.76 20.17
N LYS A 252 33.69 -4.79 19.94
CA LYS A 252 34.26 -5.62 21.01
C LYS A 252 35.28 -4.83 21.80
#